data_ecf89ec4e4550db7c1a19abe64173e9a
#
_entry.id   ecf89ec4e4550db7c1a19abe64173e9a
#
_cell.length_a   1.000
_cell.length_b   1.000
_cell.length_c   1.000
_cell.angle_alpha   90.00
_cell.angle_beta   90.00
_cell.angle_gamma   90.00
#
_symmetry.space_group_name_H-M   'P 1'
#
loop_
_entity.id
_entity.type
_entity.pdbx_description
1 polymer ?
#
loop_
_entity_poly.entity_id
_entity_poly.type
_entity_poly.pdbx_seq_one_letter_code
_entity_poly.pdbx_strand_id
1 'polypeptide(L)'
;MRSNDMEIVSKLIEDAEAWLAEGGISYGLSQMKELRLQYSQQRWHIAFCGHFSAGKSSLINALCGRPLLPSGPIPTTANIIRIQQSESGEERLTLYQRDESENLKAVSSINGNFDQMREFTTEETVYDLVKVEAPLPEWGDHVVFIDTPGADSTDERHHQATARALPLADLVLYVTDYNHVLSEVNMMALQQLQQMGKWFVFIVNQIDKHKEQEVPFQTFKSTVEEGLNDWNVRPEHIWYVSTKEPDHPLSEWHALKSWLHQLTTHSPIHLAWSGLQSMRAIVHAHQIDEEQKIQLEKDALQEANQEISFEEFAAQMKKYKQQISEAEAMPDKKRDELRQEI
;
A
#
# COMPACT_ATOMS: atom_id res chain seq x y z
N MET A 1 -18.62 -11.76 24.26
CA MET A 1 -18.23 -12.10 22.89
C MET A 1 -17.13 -11.19 22.32
N ARG A 2 -16.97 -9.96 22.77
CA ARG A 2 -16.13 -8.93 22.12
C ARG A 2 -14.61 -9.02 22.39
N SER A 3 -14.16 -9.61 23.50
CA SER A 3 -12.72 -9.81 23.80
C SER A 3 -12.14 -11.02 23.08
N ASN A 4 -12.93 -12.06 22.87
CA ASN A 4 -12.48 -13.33 22.28
C ASN A 4 -12.14 -13.23 20.78
N ASP A 5 -12.88 -12.40 20.02
CA ASP A 5 -12.66 -12.27 18.58
C ASP A 5 -11.33 -11.55 18.29
N MET A 6 -11.01 -10.51 19.08
CA MET A 6 -9.74 -9.78 18.97
C MET A 6 -8.53 -10.66 19.35
N GLU A 7 -8.68 -11.50 20.41
CA GLU A 7 -7.64 -12.45 20.81
C GLU A 7 -7.38 -13.51 19.73
N ILE A 8 -8.44 -14.04 19.12
CA ILE A 8 -8.33 -15.02 18.01
C ILE A 8 -7.56 -14.41 16.84
N VAL A 9 -7.93 -13.20 16.43
CA VAL A 9 -7.26 -12.52 15.29
C VAL A 9 -5.81 -12.19 15.64
N SER A 10 -5.52 -11.72 16.86
CA SER A 10 -4.15 -11.50 17.32
C SER A 10 -3.30 -12.76 17.20
N LYS A 11 -3.83 -13.89 17.65
CA LYS A 11 -3.14 -15.18 17.56
C LYS A 11 -2.93 -15.62 16.11
N LEU A 12 -3.90 -15.44 15.24
CA LEU A 12 -3.76 -15.77 13.81
C LEU A 12 -2.68 -14.93 13.13
N ILE A 13 -2.56 -13.65 13.50
CA ILE A 13 -1.49 -12.76 13.01
C ILE A 13 -0.12 -13.25 13.50
N GLU A 14 -0.01 -13.65 14.78
CA GLU A 14 1.23 -14.21 15.34
C GLU A 14 1.63 -15.54 14.65
N ASP A 15 0.67 -16.44 14.43
CA ASP A 15 0.89 -17.71 13.75
C ASP A 15 1.33 -17.49 12.28
N ALA A 16 0.73 -16.52 11.59
CA ALA A 16 1.13 -16.13 10.23
C ALA A 16 2.53 -15.48 10.18
N GLU A 17 2.86 -14.64 11.18
CA GLU A 17 4.22 -14.07 11.32
C GLU A 17 5.26 -15.16 11.50
N ALA A 18 4.99 -16.15 12.37
CA ALA A 18 5.90 -17.28 12.60
C ALA A 18 6.10 -18.12 11.33
N TRP A 19 5.03 -18.39 10.60
CA TRP A 19 5.08 -19.12 9.33
C TRP A 19 5.93 -18.38 8.26
N LEU A 20 5.76 -17.07 8.12
CA LEU A 20 6.57 -16.25 7.20
C LEU A 20 8.04 -16.22 7.62
N ALA A 21 8.33 -16.21 8.92
CA ALA A 21 9.69 -16.24 9.45
C ALA A 21 10.39 -17.58 9.15
N GLU A 22 9.70 -18.70 9.30
CA GLU A 22 10.21 -20.04 8.96
C GLU A 22 10.49 -20.19 7.47
N GLY A 23 9.66 -19.57 6.62
CA GLY A 23 9.83 -19.55 5.17
C GLY A 23 10.96 -18.64 4.67
N GLY A 24 11.60 -17.83 5.53
CA GLY A 24 12.66 -16.90 5.15
C GLY A 24 12.17 -15.69 4.32
N ILE A 25 10.89 -15.35 4.42
CA ILE A 25 10.21 -14.37 3.59
C ILE A 25 10.29 -12.99 4.24
N SER A 26 11.32 -12.21 3.90
CA SER A 26 11.61 -10.94 4.59
C SER A 26 10.51 -9.87 4.41
N TYR A 27 10.00 -9.68 3.20
CA TYR A 27 9.02 -8.63 2.90
C TYR A 27 7.65 -8.87 3.57
N GLY A 28 7.06 -10.04 3.39
CA GLY A 28 5.79 -10.41 4.03
C GLY A 28 5.89 -10.43 5.56
N LEU A 29 7.04 -10.87 6.09
CA LEU A 29 7.33 -10.86 7.51
C LEU A 29 7.37 -9.44 8.09
N SER A 30 7.98 -8.48 7.40
CA SER A 30 8.02 -7.08 7.82
C SER A 30 6.61 -6.49 7.91
N GLN A 31 5.77 -6.70 6.88
CA GLN A 31 4.38 -6.25 6.88
C GLN A 31 3.55 -6.92 7.98
N MET A 32 3.75 -8.22 8.23
CA MET A 32 3.02 -8.94 9.28
C MET A 32 3.39 -8.42 10.68
N LYS A 33 4.66 -8.08 10.91
CA LYS A 33 5.11 -7.41 12.15
C LYS A 33 4.47 -6.04 12.33
N GLU A 34 4.41 -5.26 11.25
CA GLU A 34 3.70 -3.96 11.27
C GLU A 34 2.22 -4.16 11.59
N LEU A 35 1.54 -5.11 10.95
CA LEU A 35 0.14 -5.44 11.21
C LEU A 35 -0.08 -5.85 12.69
N ARG A 36 0.77 -6.72 13.23
CA ARG A 36 0.68 -7.13 14.65
C ARG A 36 0.79 -5.94 15.59
N LEU A 37 1.75 -5.03 15.32
CA LEU A 37 1.91 -3.82 16.12
C LEU A 37 0.69 -2.90 16.02
N GLN A 38 0.18 -2.65 14.82
CA GLN A 38 -1.03 -1.84 14.59
C GLN A 38 -2.23 -2.43 15.31
N TYR A 39 -2.44 -3.73 15.15
CA TYR A 39 -3.58 -4.45 15.73
C TYR A 39 -3.54 -4.41 17.28
N SER A 40 -2.36 -4.50 17.88
CA SER A 40 -2.18 -4.39 19.33
C SER A 40 -2.58 -3.02 19.90
N GLN A 41 -2.50 -1.95 19.07
CA GLN A 41 -2.89 -0.60 19.45
C GLN A 41 -4.41 -0.34 19.34
N GLN A 42 -5.16 -1.24 18.72
CA GLN A 42 -6.61 -1.13 18.51
C GLN A 42 -7.04 0.19 17.87
N ARG A 43 -6.23 0.72 16.94
CA ARG A 43 -6.47 1.95 16.18
C ARG A 43 -6.91 1.62 14.78
N TRP A 44 -7.83 2.42 14.24
CA TRP A 44 -8.23 2.36 12.85
C TRP A 44 -7.17 3.01 11.94
N HIS A 45 -6.68 2.28 10.98
CA HIS A 45 -5.76 2.77 9.95
C HIS A 45 -6.56 3.06 8.68
N ILE A 46 -6.83 4.33 8.41
CA ILE A 46 -7.65 4.79 7.30
C ILE A 46 -6.74 5.37 6.21
N ALA A 47 -6.62 4.65 5.08
CA ALA A 47 -5.79 5.08 3.96
C ALA A 47 -6.57 5.90 2.94
N PHE A 48 -5.95 6.95 2.42
CA PHE A 48 -6.49 7.80 1.35
C PHE A 48 -5.72 7.50 0.06
N CYS A 49 -6.41 6.95 -0.93
CA CYS A 49 -5.89 6.62 -2.25
C CYS A 49 -6.60 7.39 -3.34
N GLY A 50 -6.05 7.43 -4.53
CA GLY A 50 -6.63 8.09 -5.70
C GLY A 50 -5.59 8.88 -6.47
N HIS A 51 -5.98 9.44 -7.62
CA HIS A 51 -5.07 10.16 -8.49
C HIS A 51 -4.54 11.46 -7.85
N PHE A 52 -3.51 12.05 -8.45
CA PHE A 52 -2.76 13.16 -7.87
C PHE A 52 -3.65 14.32 -7.42
N SER A 53 -4.43 14.94 -8.27
CA SER A 53 -5.24 16.13 -7.96
C SER A 53 -6.62 15.84 -7.36
N ALA A 54 -6.91 14.62 -6.91
CA ALA A 54 -8.19 14.23 -6.33
C ALA A 54 -8.56 14.98 -5.03
N GLY A 55 -7.56 15.55 -4.35
CA GLY A 55 -7.74 16.28 -3.09
C GLY A 55 -7.61 15.43 -1.84
N LYS A 56 -6.84 14.34 -1.87
CA LYS A 56 -6.57 13.47 -0.71
C LYS A 56 -6.07 14.25 0.50
N SER A 57 -4.96 14.96 0.37
CA SER A 57 -4.37 15.74 1.45
C SER A 57 -5.31 16.85 1.96
N SER A 58 -6.12 17.46 1.06
CA SER A 58 -7.16 18.41 1.46
C SER A 58 -8.27 17.75 2.27
N LEU A 59 -8.68 16.54 1.90
CA LEU A 59 -9.69 15.76 2.63
C LEU A 59 -9.18 15.40 4.03
N ILE A 60 -7.94 14.94 4.14
CA ILE A 60 -7.29 14.64 5.42
C ILE A 60 -7.21 15.90 6.29
N ASN A 61 -6.73 17.02 5.76
CA ASN A 61 -6.67 18.29 6.47
C ASN A 61 -8.05 18.74 6.99
N ALA A 62 -9.09 18.57 6.17
CA ALA A 62 -10.46 18.90 6.58
C ALA A 62 -10.98 17.96 7.67
N LEU A 63 -10.64 16.68 7.65
CA LEU A 63 -10.95 15.72 8.73
C LEU A 63 -10.19 16.07 10.02
N CYS A 64 -8.92 16.42 9.92
CA CYS A 64 -8.10 16.83 11.06
C CYS A 64 -8.49 18.22 11.61
N GLY A 65 -9.33 18.99 10.89
CA GLY A 65 -9.71 20.37 11.27
C GLY A 65 -8.58 21.39 11.18
N ARG A 66 -7.45 21.02 10.53
CA ARG A 66 -6.24 21.87 10.43
C ARG A 66 -5.35 21.45 9.26
N PRO A 67 -4.53 22.37 8.69
CA PRO A 67 -3.65 22.07 7.56
C PRO A 67 -2.36 21.37 8.02
N LEU A 68 -2.43 20.06 8.21
CA LEU A 68 -1.27 19.22 8.57
C LEU A 68 -0.45 18.78 7.36
N LEU A 69 -1.09 18.63 6.21
CA LEU A 69 -0.47 18.22 4.96
C LEU A 69 -0.39 19.38 3.99
N PRO A 70 0.70 19.50 3.21
CA PRO A 70 0.73 20.47 2.13
C PRO A 70 -0.33 20.10 1.09
N SER A 71 -1.11 21.10 0.67
CA SER A 71 -2.11 20.97 -0.38
C SER A 71 -1.74 21.87 -1.55
N GLY A 72 -1.67 21.33 -2.77
CA GLY A 72 -1.33 22.13 -3.96
C GLY A 72 -1.22 21.28 -5.23
N PRO A 73 -1.08 21.94 -6.40
CA PRO A 73 -1.00 21.25 -7.69
C PRO A 73 0.35 20.57 -7.97
N ILE A 74 1.32 20.66 -7.07
CA ILE A 74 2.63 20.00 -7.21
C ILE A 74 2.55 18.65 -6.52
N PRO A 75 3.17 17.57 -7.06
CA PRO A 75 3.29 16.30 -6.37
C PRO A 75 3.98 16.52 -5.02
N THR A 76 3.20 16.45 -3.93
CA THR A 76 3.68 16.78 -2.59
C THR A 76 3.87 15.57 -1.69
N THR A 77 3.42 14.40 -2.14
CA THR A 77 3.51 13.15 -1.37
C THR A 77 4.28 12.11 -2.15
N ALA A 78 5.61 12.16 -2.04
CA ALA A 78 6.49 11.11 -2.54
C ALA A 78 6.52 9.87 -1.62
N ASN A 79 6.10 10.03 -0.35
CA ASN A 79 6.18 9.03 0.71
C ASN A 79 4.83 8.80 1.38
N ILE A 80 4.71 7.69 2.09
CA ILE A 80 3.56 7.44 2.97
C ILE A 80 3.63 8.40 4.17
N ILE A 81 2.53 9.09 4.47
CA ILE A 81 2.42 9.93 5.65
C ILE A 81 1.37 9.33 6.59
N ARG A 82 1.76 9.04 7.83
CA ARG A 82 0.84 8.61 8.90
C ARG A 82 0.60 9.76 9.86
N ILE A 83 -0.66 10.10 10.07
CA ILE A 83 -1.09 11.18 10.95
C ILE A 83 -1.87 10.57 12.09
N GLN A 84 -1.47 10.86 13.32
CA GLN A 84 -2.10 10.33 14.53
C GLN A 84 -2.14 11.35 15.67
N GLN A 85 -2.96 11.07 16.67
CA GLN A 85 -3.02 11.86 17.90
C GLN A 85 -1.66 11.90 18.58
N SER A 86 -1.27 13.09 19.03
CA SER A 86 -0.08 13.30 19.87
C SER A 86 -0.38 12.96 21.33
N GLU A 87 0.41 12.09 21.93
CA GLU A 87 0.31 11.73 23.35
C GLU A 87 0.73 12.89 24.28
N SER A 88 1.72 13.67 23.87
CA SER A 88 2.21 14.83 24.62
C SER A 88 1.37 16.10 24.44
N GLY A 89 0.49 16.11 23.43
CA GLY A 89 -0.21 17.32 22.97
C GLY A 89 0.67 18.26 22.13
N GLU A 90 1.94 17.94 21.95
CA GLU A 90 2.87 18.68 21.09
C GLU A 90 2.89 18.09 19.69
N GLU A 91 3.25 18.92 18.71
CA GLU A 91 3.43 18.47 17.33
C GLU A 91 4.83 17.85 17.16
N ARG A 92 4.87 16.68 16.52
CA ARG A 92 6.11 15.97 16.21
C ARG A 92 6.08 15.38 14.83
N LEU A 93 7.17 15.52 14.10
CA LEU A 93 7.46 14.85 12.85
C LEU A 93 8.56 13.84 13.05
N THR A 94 8.34 12.58 12.67
CA THR A 94 9.38 11.55 12.72
C THR A 94 9.52 10.91 11.33
N LEU A 95 10.76 10.85 10.86
CA LEU A 95 11.12 10.32 9.55
C LEU A 95 11.68 8.92 9.72
N TYR A 96 11.22 7.99 8.87
CA TYR A 96 11.60 6.59 8.90
C TYR A 96 12.20 6.15 7.57
N GLN A 97 13.22 5.32 7.65
CA GLN A 97 13.77 4.56 6.53
C GLN A 97 13.72 3.08 6.85
N ARG A 98 13.67 2.23 5.81
CA ARG A 98 13.79 0.78 5.96
C ARG A 98 15.25 0.38 5.97
N ASP A 99 15.57 -0.58 6.83
CA ASP A 99 16.88 -1.23 6.81
C ASP A 99 16.92 -2.38 5.79
N GLU A 100 18.06 -3.04 5.66
CA GLU A 100 18.26 -4.20 4.77
C GLU A 100 17.30 -5.38 5.06
N SER A 101 16.73 -5.43 6.26
CA SER A 101 15.74 -6.43 6.68
C SER A 101 14.31 -5.91 6.55
N GLU A 102 14.09 -4.83 5.79
CA GLU A 102 12.78 -4.19 5.55
C GLU A 102 12.08 -3.63 6.81
N ASN A 103 12.76 -3.51 7.96
CA ASN A 103 12.18 -2.92 9.16
C ASN A 103 12.28 -1.39 9.14
N LEU A 104 11.21 -0.70 9.56
CA LEU A 104 11.19 0.75 9.69
C LEU A 104 12.05 1.21 10.89
N LYS A 105 13.00 2.09 10.63
CA LYS A 105 13.84 2.75 11.65
C LYS A 105 13.68 4.25 11.60
N ALA A 106 13.44 4.87 12.76
CA ALA A 106 13.44 6.33 12.88
C ALA A 106 14.85 6.87 12.65
N VAL A 107 14.98 7.76 11.66
CA VAL A 107 16.27 8.39 11.31
C VAL A 107 16.36 9.85 11.77
N SER A 108 15.22 10.51 11.93
CA SER A 108 15.14 11.88 12.44
C SER A 108 13.81 12.13 13.14
N SER A 109 13.80 13.03 14.10
CA SER A 109 12.59 13.50 14.77
C SER A 109 12.71 14.99 15.05
N ILE A 110 11.67 15.75 14.67
CA ILE A 110 11.60 17.21 14.79
C ILE A 110 10.35 17.55 15.58
N ASN A 111 10.50 18.35 16.64
CA ASN A 111 9.38 18.90 17.39
C ASN A 111 8.98 20.26 16.82
N GLY A 112 7.68 20.51 16.66
CA GLY A 112 7.13 21.82 16.22
C GLY A 112 6.88 21.88 14.72
N ASN A 113 6.60 23.02 14.23
CA ASN A 113 6.05 23.53 13.01
C ASN A 113 6.08 22.64 11.74
N PHE A 114 4.88 22.30 11.22
CA PHE A 114 4.68 21.55 9.97
C PHE A 114 5.09 22.29 8.69
N ASP A 115 5.47 23.57 8.75
CA ASP A 115 5.98 24.29 7.58
C ASP A 115 7.23 23.64 7.01
N GLN A 116 8.01 22.95 7.86
CA GLN A 116 9.18 22.17 7.46
C GLN A 116 8.79 20.87 6.73
N MET A 117 7.56 20.42 6.85
CA MET A 117 7.09 19.19 6.22
C MET A 117 7.20 19.22 4.69
N ARG A 118 7.08 20.42 4.08
CA ARG A 118 7.24 20.61 2.63
C ARG A 118 8.66 20.23 2.16
N GLU A 119 9.66 20.40 2.99
CA GLU A 119 11.06 20.04 2.68
C GLU A 119 11.27 18.53 2.68
N PHE A 120 10.48 17.79 3.50
CA PHE A 120 10.63 16.35 3.68
C PHE A 120 9.70 15.50 2.79
N THR A 121 8.74 16.12 2.12
CA THR A 121 7.78 15.43 1.26
C THR A 121 8.02 15.67 -0.23
N THR A 122 9.12 16.32 -0.60
CA THR A 122 9.53 16.55 -2.00
C THR A 122 10.17 15.30 -2.61
N GLU A 123 10.21 15.21 -3.93
CA GLU A 123 10.75 14.07 -4.69
C GLU A 123 12.22 13.71 -4.38
N GLU A 124 12.98 14.63 -3.78
CA GLU A 124 14.39 14.42 -3.43
C GLU A 124 14.59 13.68 -2.09
N THR A 125 13.54 13.48 -1.31
CA THR A 125 13.63 12.87 0.02
C THR A 125 13.50 11.36 0.01
N VAL A 126 14.48 10.68 0.56
CA VAL A 126 14.64 9.21 0.59
C VAL A 126 14.05 8.64 1.90
N TYR A 127 12.82 9.00 2.24
CA TYR A 127 12.15 8.44 3.43
C TYR A 127 10.99 7.52 3.03
N ASP A 128 10.89 6.36 3.67
CA ASP A 128 9.82 5.38 3.41
C ASP A 128 8.51 5.78 4.08
N LEU A 129 8.59 6.41 5.26
CA LEU A 129 7.43 6.82 6.03
C LEU A 129 7.71 8.12 6.78
N VAL A 130 6.75 9.02 6.73
CA VAL A 130 6.68 10.21 7.58
C VAL A 130 5.57 10.03 8.59
N LYS A 131 5.89 10.09 9.89
CA LYS A 131 4.91 10.05 10.97
C LYS A 131 4.69 11.46 11.50
N VAL A 132 3.44 11.89 11.50
CA VAL A 132 2.97 13.18 12.01
C VAL A 132 2.15 12.92 13.27
N GLU A 133 2.62 13.44 14.40
CA GLU A 133 1.88 13.44 15.65
C GLU A 133 1.39 14.87 15.94
N ALA A 134 0.09 15.02 16.05
CA ALA A 134 -0.57 16.32 16.29
C ALA A 134 -1.80 16.15 17.18
N PRO A 135 -2.24 17.22 17.88
CA PRO A 135 -3.54 17.20 18.54
C PRO A 135 -4.67 16.99 17.50
N LEU A 136 -5.41 15.88 17.65
CA LEU A 136 -6.56 15.52 16.85
C LEU A 136 -7.79 15.36 17.77
N PRO A 137 -8.34 16.43 18.33
CA PRO A 137 -9.33 16.37 19.40
C PRO A 137 -10.62 15.65 19.01
N GLU A 138 -10.98 15.65 17.73
CA GLU A 138 -12.18 14.96 17.25
C GLU A 138 -11.96 13.45 17.11
N TRP A 139 -10.73 12.98 16.84
CA TRP A 139 -10.42 11.59 16.55
C TRP A 139 -9.76 10.86 17.73
N GLY A 140 -9.05 11.60 18.58
CA GLY A 140 -8.31 11.02 19.70
C GLY A 140 -7.35 9.92 19.25
N ASP A 141 -7.16 8.93 20.13
CA ASP A 141 -6.25 7.80 19.87
C ASP A 141 -6.85 6.68 19.00
N HIS A 142 -8.06 6.87 18.47
CA HIS A 142 -8.79 5.79 17.78
C HIS A 142 -8.40 5.66 16.30
N VAL A 143 -7.76 6.68 15.71
CA VAL A 143 -7.56 6.76 14.27
C VAL A 143 -6.12 7.12 13.92
N VAL A 144 -5.61 6.49 12.88
CA VAL A 144 -4.39 6.87 12.14
C VAL A 144 -4.81 7.13 10.70
N PHE A 145 -4.65 8.34 10.21
CA PHE A 145 -4.84 8.65 8.80
C PHE A 145 -3.56 8.40 8.01
N ILE A 146 -3.69 7.80 6.84
CA ILE A 146 -2.57 7.44 5.97
C ILE A 146 -2.77 8.12 4.62
N ASP A 147 -1.94 9.13 4.33
CA ASP A 147 -1.88 9.71 2.98
C ASP A 147 -0.93 8.88 2.11
N THR A 148 -1.40 8.49 0.92
CA THR A 148 -0.61 7.74 -0.04
C THR A 148 -0.27 8.60 -1.27
N PRO A 149 0.83 8.29 -1.97
CA PRO A 149 1.12 8.89 -3.28
C PRO A 149 -0.04 8.72 -4.27
N GLY A 150 -0.10 9.58 -5.29
CA GLY A 150 -1.11 9.49 -6.34
C GLY A 150 -1.03 8.17 -7.12
N ALA A 151 -2.17 7.57 -7.40
CA ALA A 151 -2.27 6.29 -8.13
C ALA A 151 -1.84 6.41 -9.60
N ASP A 152 -1.80 7.62 -10.14
CA ASP A 152 -1.38 7.97 -11.50
C ASP A 152 0.10 8.38 -11.60
N SER A 153 0.86 8.25 -10.51
CA SER A 153 2.29 8.50 -10.54
C SER A 153 3.01 7.52 -11.46
N THR A 154 3.97 8.01 -12.24
CA THR A 154 4.87 7.19 -13.05
C THR A 154 6.11 6.73 -12.29
N ASP A 155 6.29 7.16 -11.03
CA ASP A 155 7.40 6.77 -10.18
C ASP A 155 7.12 5.42 -9.52
N GLU A 156 7.97 4.44 -9.80
CA GLU A 156 7.90 3.09 -9.25
C GLU A 156 7.92 3.08 -7.72
N ARG A 157 8.63 4.02 -7.10
CA ARG A 157 8.68 4.16 -5.62
C ARG A 157 7.30 4.48 -5.04
N HIS A 158 6.48 5.29 -5.74
CA HIS A 158 5.12 5.61 -5.33
C HIS A 158 4.21 4.37 -5.38
N HIS A 159 4.35 3.56 -6.44
CA HIS A 159 3.61 2.31 -6.55
C HIS A 159 3.99 1.35 -5.43
N GLN A 160 5.28 1.18 -5.16
CA GLN A 160 5.78 0.34 -4.07
C GLN A 160 5.32 0.84 -2.70
N ALA A 161 5.39 2.15 -2.44
CA ALA A 161 4.92 2.74 -1.19
C ALA A 161 3.43 2.47 -0.96
N THR A 162 2.59 2.69 -1.99
CA THR A 162 1.16 2.42 -1.94
C THR A 162 0.88 0.93 -1.76
N ALA A 163 1.55 0.05 -2.50
CA ALA A 163 1.42 -1.41 -2.38
C ALA A 163 1.79 -1.92 -0.97
N ARG A 164 2.70 -1.25 -0.28
CA ARG A 164 3.07 -1.55 1.12
C ARG A 164 2.03 -1.07 2.13
N ALA A 165 1.43 0.09 1.90
CA ALA A 165 0.49 0.69 2.85
C ALA A 165 -0.92 0.08 2.78
N LEU A 166 -1.41 -0.24 1.57
CA LEU A 166 -2.78 -0.71 1.37
C LEU A 166 -3.11 -2.01 2.11
N PRO A 167 -2.26 -3.05 2.13
CA PRO A 167 -2.54 -4.26 2.91
C PRO A 167 -2.74 -3.99 4.40
N LEU A 168 -2.10 -2.94 4.94
CA LEU A 168 -2.15 -2.56 6.35
C LEU A 168 -3.33 -1.64 6.69
N ALA A 169 -4.06 -1.12 5.70
CA ALA A 169 -5.20 -0.25 5.94
C ALA A 169 -6.43 -1.05 6.37
N ASP A 170 -7.15 -0.55 7.38
CA ASP A 170 -8.42 -1.10 7.84
C ASP A 170 -9.59 -0.66 6.97
N LEU A 171 -9.51 0.57 6.47
CA LEU A 171 -10.46 1.16 5.53
C LEU A 171 -9.68 1.99 4.49
N VAL A 172 -10.08 1.89 3.23
CA VAL A 172 -9.54 2.72 2.16
C VAL A 172 -10.59 3.71 1.69
N LEU A 173 -10.28 5.01 1.77
CA LEU A 173 -11.04 6.07 1.13
C LEU A 173 -10.40 6.33 -0.24
N TYR A 174 -11.03 5.80 -1.29
CA TYR A 174 -10.57 6.07 -2.65
C TYR A 174 -11.18 7.38 -3.16
N VAL A 175 -10.33 8.38 -3.35
CA VAL A 175 -10.74 9.75 -3.65
C VAL A 175 -10.50 10.05 -5.13
N THR A 176 -11.54 10.52 -5.80
CA THR A 176 -11.47 11.07 -7.16
C THR A 176 -12.01 12.51 -7.18
N ASP A 177 -11.63 13.30 -8.16
CA ASP A 177 -12.30 14.58 -8.41
C ASP A 177 -13.52 14.40 -9.32
N TYR A 178 -14.36 15.43 -9.34
CA TYR A 178 -15.61 15.47 -10.12
C TYR A 178 -15.44 15.17 -11.62
N ASN A 179 -14.30 15.53 -12.23
CA ASN A 179 -14.12 15.40 -13.68
C ASN A 179 -13.62 14.01 -14.11
N HIS A 180 -13.03 13.24 -13.20
CA HIS A 180 -12.34 11.97 -13.51
C HIS A 180 -12.98 10.74 -12.85
N VAL A 181 -14.25 10.84 -12.43
CA VAL A 181 -14.94 9.84 -11.60
C VAL A 181 -14.80 8.42 -12.17
N LEU A 182 -15.15 8.23 -13.44
CA LEU A 182 -15.16 6.95 -14.13
C LEU A 182 -13.94 6.75 -15.06
N SER A 183 -12.82 7.40 -14.78
CA SER A 183 -11.62 7.16 -15.56
C SER A 183 -11.15 5.70 -15.42
N GLU A 184 -10.58 5.14 -16.50
CA GLU A 184 -10.07 3.76 -16.52
C GLU A 184 -9.09 3.50 -15.37
N VAL A 185 -8.19 4.46 -15.10
CA VAL A 185 -7.22 4.37 -14.00
C VAL A 185 -7.92 4.20 -12.65
N ASN A 186 -8.97 4.98 -12.39
CA ASN A 186 -9.73 4.87 -11.14
C ASN A 186 -10.44 3.51 -11.05
N MET A 187 -11.06 3.05 -12.14
CA MET A 187 -11.79 1.79 -12.16
C MET A 187 -10.86 0.60 -11.94
N MET A 188 -9.70 0.57 -12.59
CA MET A 188 -8.69 -0.46 -12.39
C MET A 188 -8.18 -0.49 -10.94
N ALA A 189 -7.90 0.68 -10.36
CA ALA A 189 -7.45 0.76 -8.97
C ALA A 189 -8.53 0.27 -7.97
N LEU A 190 -9.80 0.62 -8.20
CA LEU A 190 -10.91 0.13 -7.38
C LEU A 190 -11.10 -1.39 -7.51
N GLN A 191 -10.97 -1.94 -8.73
CA GLN A 191 -10.98 -3.40 -8.94
C GLN A 191 -9.85 -4.08 -8.18
N GLN A 192 -8.65 -3.50 -8.19
CA GLN A 192 -7.51 -4.03 -7.45
C GLN A 192 -7.78 -4.05 -5.93
N LEU A 193 -8.33 -2.96 -5.36
CA LEU A 193 -8.73 -2.93 -3.96
C LEU A 193 -9.75 -4.03 -3.63
N GLN A 194 -10.73 -4.24 -4.50
CA GLN A 194 -11.74 -5.29 -4.34
C GLN A 194 -11.13 -6.69 -4.41
N GLN A 195 -10.21 -6.94 -5.35
CA GLN A 195 -9.49 -8.22 -5.49
C GLN A 195 -8.62 -8.52 -4.25
N MET A 196 -8.01 -7.49 -3.68
CA MET A 196 -7.27 -7.62 -2.41
C MET A 196 -8.18 -7.87 -1.20
N GLY A 197 -9.52 -7.85 -1.39
CA GLY A 197 -10.49 -7.99 -0.31
C GLY A 197 -10.49 -6.81 0.67
N LYS A 198 -10.02 -5.64 0.25
CA LYS A 198 -9.99 -4.46 1.12
C LYS A 198 -11.37 -3.84 1.26
N TRP A 199 -11.66 -3.36 2.45
CA TRP A 199 -12.84 -2.54 2.70
C TRP A 199 -12.59 -1.13 2.21
N PHE A 200 -13.40 -0.64 1.29
CA PHE A 200 -13.21 0.67 0.69
C PHE A 200 -14.51 1.40 0.43
N VAL A 201 -14.45 2.71 0.46
CA VAL A 201 -15.48 3.64 0.04
C VAL A 201 -14.97 4.49 -1.12
N PHE A 202 -15.87 4.91 -1.99
CA PHE A 202 -15.56 5.76 -3.13
C PHE A 202 -15.99 7.19 -2.84
N ILE A 203 -15.06 8.14 -2.94
CA ILE A 203 -15.29 9.55 -2.63
C ILE A 203 -15.14 10.38 -3.91
N VAL A 204 -16.23 10.95 -4.36
CA VAL A 204 -16.28 11.95 -5.43
C VAL A 204 -16.14 13.32 -4.80
N ASN A 205 -14.91 13.86 -4.82
CA ASN A 205 -14.61 15.16 -4.26
C ASN A 205 -14.83 16.28 -5.30
N GLN A 206 -14.81 17.54 -4.84
CA GLN A 206 -14.99 18.75 -5.67
C GLN A 206 -16.40 18.82 -6.29
N ILE A 207 -17.42 18.35 -5.57
CA ILE A 207 -18.81 18.39 -6.07
C ILE A 207 -19.34 19.81 -6.22
N ASP A 208 -18.69 20.81 -5.64
CA ASP A 208 -18.92 22.24 -5.87
C ASP A 208 -18.75 22.66 -7.34
N LYS A 209 -18.08 21.83 -8.16
CA LYS A 209 -17.98 22.04 -9.62
C LYS A 209 -19.21 21.57 -10.40
N HIS A 210 -20.13 20.84 -9.75
CA HIS A 210 -21.32 20.33 -10.42
C HIS A 210 -22.25 21.47 -10.83
N LYS A 211 -22.79 21.34 -12.05
CA LYS A 211 -23.74 22.32 -12.60
C LYS A 211 -25.06 21.64 -12.90
N GLU A 212 -26.00 21.84 -12.02
CA GLU A 212 -27.36 21.26 -12.11
C GLU A 212 -28.04 21.55 -13.44
N GLN A 213 -27.73 22.71 -14.07
CA GLN A 213 -28.29 23.13 -15.35
C GLN A 213 -27.76 22.31 -16.55
N GLU A 214 -26.57 21.74 -16.45
CA GLU A 214 -25.96 20.92 -17.49
C GLU A 214 -26.44 19.47 -17.37
N VAL A 215 -26.41 18.92 -16.16
CA VAL A 215 -26.84 17.56 -15.84
C VAL A 215 -27.51 17.57 -14.46
N PRO A 216 -28.73 17.04 -14.30
CA PRO A 216 -29.32 16.87 -12.97
C PRO A 216 -28.43 16.00 -12.07
N PHE A 217 -28.25 16.41 -10.81
CA PHE A 217 -27.36 15.70 -9.90
C PHE A 217 -27.75 14.23 -9.70
N GLN A 218 -29.04 13.94 -9.69
CA GLN A 218 -29.51 12.55 -9.60
C GLN A 218 -29.09 11.73 -10.82
N THR A 219 -29.12 12.30 -12.02
CA THR A 219 -28.63 11.64 -13.24
C THR A 219 -27.13 11.39 -13.16
N PHE A 220 -26.36 12.35 -12.65
CA PHE A 220 -24.93 12.15 -12.42
C PHE A 220 -24.66 10.99 -11.46
N LYS A 221 -25.37 10.93 -10.31
CA LYS A 221 -25.26 9.79 -9.37
C LYS A 221 -25.56 8.45 -10.04
N SER A 222 -26.67 8.36 -10.79
CA SER A 222 -27.03 7.12 -11.51
C SER A 222 -25.96 6.72 -12.53
N THR A 223 -25.38 7.67 -13.25
CA THR A 223 -24.29 7.40 -14.21
C THR A 223 -23.04 6.83 -13.49
N VAL A 224 -22.71 7.37 -12.32
CA VAL A 224 -21.58 6.85 -11.50
C VAL A 224 -21.86 5.43 -11.03
N GLU A 225 -23.06 5.16 -10.53
CA GLU A 225 -23.48 3.82 -10.07
C GLU A 225 -23.48 2.79 -11.21
N GLU A 226 -24.01 3.16 -12.38
CA GLU A 226 -24.00 2.34 -13.59
C GLU A 226 -22.57 2.01 -14.03
N GLY A 227 -21.70 3.04 -14.10
CA GLY A 227 -20.29 2.85 -14.46
C GLY A 227 -19.54 1.93 -13.49
N LEU A 228 -19.76 2.05 -12.18
CA LEU A 228 -19.19 1.12 -11.20
C LEU A 228 -19.71 -0.31 -11.40
N ASN A 229 -20.99 -0.48 -11.70
CA ASN A 229 -21.58 -1.79 -11.98
C ASN A 229 -21.00 -2.42 -13.25
N ASP A 230 -20.81 -1.65 -14.33
CA ASP A 230 -20.22 -2.11 -15.59
C ASP A 230 -18.79 -2.65 -15.37
N TRP A 231 -18.04 -2.03 -14.47
CA TRP A 231 -16.73 -2.48 -14.05
C TRP A 231 -16.74 -3.54 -12.94
N ASN A 232 -17.94 -3.97 -12.50
CA ASN A 232 -18.13 -4.91 -11.39
C ASN A 232 -17.41 -4.45 -10.10
N VAL A 233 -17.39 -3.14 -9.81
CA VAL A 233 -16.82 -2.52 -8.61
C VAL A 233 -17.92 -2.22 -7.62
N ARG A 234 -17.73 -2.61 -6.36
CA ARG A 234 -18.74 -2.49 -5.29
C ARG A 234 -18.13 -1.85 -4.03
N PRO A 235 -18.03 -0.52 -3.98
CA PRO A 235 -17.63 0.17 -2.76
C PRO A 235 -18.71 0.01 -1.68
N GLU A 236 -18.35 0.08 -0.41
CA GLU A 236 -19.31 0.09 0.71
C GLU A 236 -20.27 1.27 0.63
N HIS A 237 -19.73 2.45 0.29
CA HIS A 237 -20.46 3.68 0.07
C HIS A 237 -19.86 4.50 -1.05
N ILE A 238 -20.68 5.32 -1.69
CA ILE A 238 -20.26 6.38 -2.59
C ILE A 238 -20.62 7.70 -1.91
N TRP A 239 -19.61 8.54 -1.66
CA TRP A 239 -19.80 9.85 -1.04
C TRP A 239 -19.48 10.95 -2.02
N TYR A 240 -20.35 11.96 -2.10
CA TYR A 240 -20.19 13.14 -2.93
C TYR A 240 -19.88 14.32 -2.03
N VAL A 241 -18.66 14.85 -2.09
CA VAL A 241 -18.20 15.85 -1.12
C VAL A 241 -17.52 17.05 -1.77
N SER A 242 -17.53 18.18 -1.09
CA SER A 242 -16.63 19.30 -1.37
C SER A 242 -15.83 19.61 -0.09
N THR A 243 -14.52 19.46 -0.17
CA THR A 243 -13.62 19.89 0.92
C THR A 243 -13.44 21.41 0.94
N LYS A 244 -13.66 22.06 -0.20
CA LYS A 244 -13.58 23.51 -0.33
C LYS A 244 -14.85 24.21 0.21
N GLU A 245 -16.00 23.64 -0.05
CA GLU A 245 -17.32 24.13 0.34
C GLU A 245 -18.08 23.00 1.07
N PRO A 246 -17.73 22.70 2.34
CA PRO A 246 -18.34 21.59 3.10
C PRO A 246 -19.86 21.69 3.21
N ASP A 247 -20.38 22.93 3.30
CA ASP A 247 -21.82 23.24 3.43
C ASP A 247 -22.54 23.40 2.07
N HIS A 248 -21.86 23.06 0.95
CA HIS A 248 -22.51 23.08 -0.37
C HIS A 248 -23.73 22.14 -0.37
N PRO A 249 -24.88 22.54 -0.97
CA PRO A 249 -26.13 21.78 -0.91
C PRO A 249 -26.03 20.33 -1.39
N LEU A 250 -25.10 20.03 -2.29
CA LEU A 250 -24.86 18.70 -2.83
C LEU A 250 -23.77 17.93 -2.06
N SER A 251 -23.10 18.58 -1.09
CA SER A 251 -22.00 17.96 -0.34
C SER A 251 -22.52 17.09 0.81
N GLU A 252 -22.10 15.84 0.82
CA GLU A 252 -22.37 14.88 1.90
C GLU A 252 -21.25 14.87 2.96
N TRP A 253 -20.44 15.96 3.04
CA TRP A 253 -19.28 16.06 3.93
C TRP A 253 -19.58 15.74 5.38
N HIS A 254 -20.63 16.33 5.95
CA HIS A 254 -21.00 16.13 7.34
C HIS A 254 -21.47 14.69 7.62
N ALA A 255 -22.16 14.09 6.65
CA ALA A 255 -22.59 12.70 6.74
C ALA A 255 -21.41 11.72 6.69
N LEU A 256 -20.45 11.93 5.77
CA LEU A 256 -19.21 11.18 5.71
C LEU A 256 -18.43 11.27 7.03
N LYS A 257 -18.25 12.48 7.57
CA LYS A 257 -17.52 12.70 8.82
C LYS A 257 -18.20 12.00 10.00
N SER A 258 -19.52 12.11 10.09
CA SER A 258 -20.31 11.43 11.13
C SER A 258 -20.23 9.91 11.02
N TRP A 259 -20.30 9.37 9.80
CA TRP A 259 -20.17 7.95 9.55
C TRP A 259 -18.77 7.42 9.97
N LEU A 260 -17.70 8.12 9.61
CA LEU A 260 -16.35 7.77 10.03
C LEU A 260 -16.21 7.76 11.56
N HIS A 261 -16.76 8.76 12.23
CA HIS A 261 -16.78 8.81 13.71
C HIS A 261 -17.52 7.63 14.33
N GLN A 262 -18.69 7.30 13.84
CA GLN A 262 -19.47 6.17 14.34
C GLN A 262 -18.72 4.85 14.15
N LEU A 263 -18.11 4.68 12.97
CA LEU A 263 -17.32 3.50 12.64
C LEU A 263 -16.16 3.33 13.62
N THR A 264 -15.34 4.37 13.78
CA THR A 264 -14.07 4.29 14.52
C THR A 264 -14.27 4.19 16.04
N THR A 265 -15.39 4.70 16.58
CA THR A 265 -15.65 4.69 18.01
C THR A 265 -16.48 3.50 18.50
N HIS A 266 -17.32 2.90 17.65
CA HIS A 266 -18.32 1.92 18.08
C HIS A 266 -18.16 0.52 17.45
N SER A 267 -17.14 0.26 16.65
CA SER A 267 -17.07 -0.96 15.83
C SER A 267 -15.83 -1.83 16.02
N PRO A 268 -15.53 -2.34 17.22
CA PRO A 268 -14.38 -3.22 17.45
C PRO A 268 -14.47 -4.53 16.64
N ILE A 269 -15.66 -5.00 16.30
CA ILE A 269 -15.83 -6.20 15.46
C ILE A 269 -15.36 -5.96 14.01
N HIS A 270 -15.58 -4.75 13.49
CA HIS A 270 -15.08 -4.41 12.16
C HIS A 270 -13.55 -4.31 12.14
N LEU A 271 -12.95 -3.85 13.23
CA LEU A 271 -11.50 -3.83 13.36
C LEU A 271 -10.91 -5.25 13.38
N ALA A 272 -11.57 -6.19 14.09
CA ALA A 272 -11.16 -7.60 14.06
C ALA A 272 -11.28 -8.21 12.67
N TRP A 273 -12.38 -7.95 11.97
CA TRP A 273 -12.56 -8.39 10.58
C TRP A 273 -11.52 -7.79 9.65
N SER A 274 -11.23 -6.50 9.79
CA SER A 274 -10.20 -5.81 9.02
C SER A 274 -8.81 -6.41 9.24
N GLY A 275 -8.43 -6.73 10.47
CA GLY A 275 -7.17 -7.41 10.77
C GLY A 275 -7.02 -8.73 10.01
N LEU A 276 -8.10 -9.53 9.93
CA LEU A 276 -8.10 -10.76 9.10
C LEU A 276 -7.93 -10.47 7.62
N GLN A 277 -8.60 -9.44 7.10
CA GLN A 277 -8.46 -9.07 5.68
C GLN A 277 -7.06 -8.56 5.38
N SER A 278 -6.47 -7.77 6.27
CA SER A 278 -5.10 -7.28 6.14
C SER A 278 -4.09 -8.43 6.14
N MET A 279 -4.23 -9.39 7.05
CA MET A 279 -3.42 -10.60 7.08
C MET A 279 -3.53 -11.39 5.74
N ARG A 280 -4.75 -11.61 5.25
CA ARG A 280 -4.98 -12.29 3.97
C ARG A 280 -4.37 -11.54 2.80
N ALA A 281 -4.49 -10.20 2.76
CA ALA A 281 -3.93 -9.37 1.71
C ALA A 281 -2.39 -9.46 1.68
N ILE A 282 -1.72 -9.47 2.85
CA ILE A 282 -0.27 -9.63 2.96
C ILE A 282 0.16 -11.00 2.43
N VAL A 283 -0.50 -12.08 2.87
CA VAL A 283 -0.19 -13.45 2.41
C VAL A 283 -0.43 -13.60 0.91
N HIS A 284 -1.54 -13.08 0.40
CA HIS A 284 -1.88 -13.17 -1.03
C HIS A 284 -0.89 -12.37 -1.90
N ALA A 285 -0.52 -11.16 -1.48
CA ALA A 285 0.48 -10.36 -2.19
C ALA A 285 1.83 -11.10 -2.29
N HIS A 286 2.21 -11.78 -1.21
CA HIS A 286 3.40 -12.61 -1.21
C HIS A 286 3.29 -13.83 -2.16
N GLN A 287 2.15 -14.52 -2.19
CA GLN A 287 1.94 -15.64 -3.10
C GLN A 287 2.10 -15.22 -4.57
N ILE A 288 1.53 -14.07 -4.94
CA ILE A 288 1.67 -13.52 -6.31
C ILE A 288 3.15 -13.22 -6.63
N ASP A 289 3.88 -12.58 -5.71
CA ASP A 289 5.30 -12.25 -5.90
C ASP A 289 6.15 -13.53 -6.10
N GLU A 290 5.91 -14.56 -5.31
CA GLU A 290 6.59 -15.85 -5.45
C GLU A 290 6.23 -16.59 -6.75
N GLU A 291 4.96 -16.57 -7.14
CA GLU A 291 4.53 -17.14 -8.42
C GLU A 291 5.18 -16.43 -9.61
N GLN A 292 5.30 -15.10 -9.57
CA GLN A 292 5.99 -14.32 -10.59
C GLN A 292 7.48 -14.64 -10.65
N LYS A 293 8.16 -14.74 -9.52
CA LYS A 293 9.58 -15.14 -9.45
C LYS A 293 9.80 -16.54 -10.06
N ILE A 294 8.96 -17.49 -9.66
CA ILE A 294 9.02 -18.86 -10.21
C ILE A 294 8.78 -18.86 -11.73
N GLN A 295 7.86 -18.02 -12.21
CA GLN A 295 7.60 -17.93 -13.66
C GLN A 295 8.80 -17.33 -14.41
N LEU A 296 9.39 -16.24 -13.89
CA LEU A 296 10.61 -15.64 -14.47
C LEU A 296 11.79 -16.62 -14.50
N GLU A 297 11.98 -17.40 -13.44
CA GLU A 297 13.02 -18.44 -13.42
C GLU A 297 12.75 -19.54 -14.45
N LYS A 298 11.48 -19.96 -14.59
CA LYS A 298 11.10 -20.94 -15.63
C LYS A 298 11.36 -20.42 -17.05
N ASP A 299 11.00 -19.16 -17.30
CA ASP A 299 11.20 -18.53 -18.61
C ASP A 299 12.69 -18.41 -18.92
N ALA A 300 13.51 -17.98 -17.96
CA ALA A 300 14.97 -17.91 -18.09
C ALA A 300 15.59 -19.31 -18.35
N LEU A 301 15.10 -20.34 -17.65
CA LEU A 301 15.56 -21.72 -17.89
C LEU A 301 15.11 -22.24 -19.27
N GLN A 302 13.96 -21.85 -19.76
CA GLN A 302 13.49 -22.21 -21.11
C GLN A 302 14.32 -21.51 -22.19
N GLU A 303 14.63 -20.23 -22.01
CA GLU A 303 15.51 -19.48 -22.91
C GLU A 303 16.93 -20.10 -22.95
N ALA A 304 17.51 -20.38 -21.78
CA ALA A 304 18.81 -21.05 -21.68
C ALA A 304 18.83 -22.44 -22.33
N ASN A 305 17.73 -23.20 -22.25
CA ASN A 305 17.60 -24.48 -22.94
C ASN A 305 17.37 -24.35 -24.46
N GLN A 306 16.85 -23.20 -24.93
CA GLN A 306 16.69 -22.94 -26.38
C GLN A 306 18.00 -22.45 -27.04
N GLU A 307 18.90 -21.80 -26.28
CA GLU A 307 20.19 -21.34 -26.78
C GLU A 307 21.20 -22.49 -27.05
N ILE A 308 21.00 -23.66 -26.40
CA ILE A 308 21.85 -24.85 -26.64
C ILE A 308 21.01 -25.86 -27.41
N SER A 309 21.24 -25.97 -28.72
CA SER A 309 20.60 -27.04 -29.50
C SER A 309 21.02 -28.39 -28.95
N PHE A 310 20.12 -29.40 -29.03
CA PHE A 310 20.44 -30.76 -28.57
C PHE A 310 21.68 -31.32 -29.27
N GLU A 311 21.96 -30.88 -30.49
CA GLU A 311 23.15 -31.24 -31.29
C GLU A 311 24.44 -30.60 -30.70
N GLU A 312 24.39 -29.34 -30.28
CA GLU A 312 25.51 -28.65 -29.62
C GLU A 312 25.80 -29.21 -28.23
N PHE A 313 24.75 -29.51 -27.42
CA PHE A 313 24.93 -30.17 -26.15
C PHE A 313 25.50 -31.57 -26.31
N ALA A 314 25.04 -32.36 -27.29
CA ALA A 314 25.59 -33.66 -27.60
C ALA A 314 27.03 -33.59 -28.07
N ALA A 315 27.37 -32.57 -28.84
CA ALA A 315 28.78 -32.33 -29.32
C ALA A 315 29.70 -31.95 -28.15
N GLN A 316 29.25 -31.06 -27.24
CA GLN A 316 29.97 -30.71 -26.02
C GLN A 316 30.18 -31.91 -25.10
N MET A 317 29.15 -32.69 -24.87
CA MET A 317 29.23 -33.90 -24.04
C MET A 317 30.20 -34.95 -24.65
N LYS A 318 30.22 -35.07 -25.98
CA LYS A 318 31.20 -35.94 -26.67
C LYS A 318 32.61 -35.45 -26.47
N LYS A 319 32.85 -34.13 -26.57
CA LYS A 319 34.14 -33.49 -26.32
C LYS A 319 34.61 -33.70 -24.85
N TYR A 320 33.73 -33.47 -23.88
CA TYR A 320 34.07 -33.72 -22.49
C TYR A 320 34.38 -35.19 -22.21
N LYS A 321 33.61 -36.15 -22.75
CA LYS A 321 33.90 -37.59 -22.61
C LYS A 321 35.25 -37.95 -23.21
N GLN A 322 35.63 -37.36 -24.34
CA GLN A 322 36.93 -37.57 -24.94
C GLN A 322 38.06 -37.01 -24.06
N GLN A 323 37.91 -35.81 -23.52
CA GLN A 323 38.84 -35.16 -22.61
C GLN A 323 39.04 -35.98 -21.32
N ILE A 324 37.94 -36.51 -20.77
CA ILE A 324 37.99 -37.40 -19.58
C ILE A 324 38.78 -38.68 -19.92
N SER A 325 38.47 -39.29 -21.06
CA SER A 325 39.18 -40.54 -21.48
C SER A 325 40.65 -40.30 -21.75
N GLU A 326 41.00 -39.13 -22.33
CA GLU A 326 42.41 -38.72 -22.54
C GLU A 326 43.10 -38.44 -21.20
N ALA A 327 42.44 -37.82 -20.24
CA ALA A 327 42.95 -37.56 -18.92
C ALA A 327 43.12 -38.88 -18.07
N GLU A 328 42.22 -39.84 -18.25
CA GLU A 328 42.34 -41.17 -17.64
C GLU A 328 43.46 -42.01 -18.23
N ALA A 329 43.76 -41.83 -19.52
CA ALA A 329 44.87 -42.53 -20.21
C ALA A 329 46.24 -41.90 -19.93
N MET A 330 46.31 -40.72 -19.26
CA MET A 330 47.59 -40.09 -18.93
C MET A 330 48.34 -40.85 -17.84
N PRO A 331 49.68 -41.01 -17.97
CA PRO A 331 50.51 -41.56 -16.88
C PRO A 331 50.38 -40.74 -15.58
N ASP A 332 50.38 -41.41 -14.44
CA ASP A 332 50.18 -40.80 -13.11
C ASP A 332 51.08 -39.58 -12.85
N LYS A 333 52.32 -39.64 -13.30
CA LYS A 333 53.27 -38.53 -13.17
C LYS A 333 52.82 -37.21 -13.80
N LYS A 334 52.15 -37.27 -14.94
CA LYS A 334 51.69 -36.10 -15.67
C LYS A 334 50.35 -35.56 -15.11
N ARG A 335 49.60 -36.41 -14.44
CA ARG A 335 48.35 -36.09 -13.73
C ARG A 335 48.61 -35.29 -12.44
N ASP A 336 49.71 -35.60 -11.75
CA ASP A 336 50.12 -34.92 -10.53
C ASP A 336 50.78 -33.56 -10.81
N GLU A 337 51.46 -33.39 -11.95
CA GLU A 337 51.97 -32.08 -12.42
C GLU A 337 50.86 -31.10 -12.73
N LEU A 338 49.76 -31.51 -13.41
CA LEU A 338 48.58 -30.69 -13.70
C LEU A 338 47.75 -30.33 -12.47
N ARG A 339 47.78 -31.12 -11.38
CA ARG A 339 47.13 -30.80 -10.09
C ARG A 339 47.86 -29.73 -9.26
N GLN A 340 49.13 -29.43 -9.59
CA GLN A 340 49.94 -28.41 -8.95
C GLN A 340 49.87 -27.05 -9.64
N GLU A 341 49.28 -27.01 -10.87
CA GLU A 341 49.11 -25.77 -11.67
C GLU A 341 47.68 -25.16 -11.59
N ILE A 342 46.71 -25.84 -10.91
CA ILE A 342 45.36 -25.35 -10.61
C ILE A 342 45.27 -24.99 -9.14
#